data_5097da7225ebd7a3a9b9b992a24b8f19
#
_entry.id   5097da7225ebd7a3a9b9b992a24b8f19
#
_cell.length_a   1.000
_cell.length_b   1.000
_cell.length_c   1.000
_cell.angle_alpha   90.00
_cell.angle_beta   90.00
_cell.angle_gamma   90.00
#
_symmetry.space_group_name_H-M   'P 1'
#
loop_
_entity.id
_entity.type
_entity.pdbx_description
1 polymer ?
#
loop_
_entity_poly.entity_id
_entity_poly.type
_entity_poly.pdbx_seq_one_letter_code
_entity_poly.pdbx_strand_id
1 'polypeptide(L)'
;MAAAHRAVSPLPMGPIPFGPGEQRLTDVAATLGMQNLPAPQARNSGVSFDGRPPCCGNNNCFPVCPIAAKYDAATALPRIEAKGGRIITNAVAYRVETNAQKKVEAVHYYDPNRTSHSVSGKIFVLACNGIETPKLLLLSADDKNPRGVANSSDQVGRNMMDQPKLIADIEMSEPLWTGVGPVQSSSIMNTSQGDFRREYAGACSVWKTWREAHSEV
;
A
#
# COMPACT_ATOMS: atom_id res chain seq x y z
N MET A 1 -18.03 5.20 -6.64
CA MET A 1 -17.01 4.85 -5.62
C MET A 1 -17.54 3.95 -4.50
N ALA A 2 -18.69 4.24 -3.87
CA ALA A 2 -19.23 3.41 -2.77
C ALA A 2 -19.52 1.94 -3.14
N ALA A 3 -19.92 1.63 -4.36
CA ALA A 3 -20.20 0.25 -4.80
C ALA A 3 -18.93 -0.57 -5.01
N ALA A 4 -17.87 0.05 -5.57
CA ALA A 4 -16.57 -0.61 -5.74
C ALA A 4 -15.90 -0.88 -4.38
N HIS A 5 -16.04 0.03 -3.42
CA HIS A 5 -15.52 -0.14 -2.06
C HIS A 5 -16.20 -1.32 -1.34
N ARG A 6 -17.52 -1.53 -1.55
CA ARG A 6 -18.24 -2.69 -0.98
C ARG A 6 -17.83 -4.02 -1.61
N ALA A 7 -17.46 -4.03 -2.88
CA ALA A 7 -17.03 -5.25 -3.57
C ALA A 7 -15.61 -5.70 -3.15
N VAL A 8 -14.73 -4.74 -2.77
CA VAL A 8 -13.34 -5.01 -2.41
C VAL A 8 -13.15 -5.16 -0.89
N SER A 9 -14.03 -4.60 -0.07
CA SER A 9 -13.88 -4.62 1.39
C SER A 9 -15.24 -4.66 2.10
N PRO A 10 -15.85 -5.82 2.21
CA PRO A 10 -16.98 -6.00 3.12
C PRO A 10 -16.43 -6.13 4.54
N LEU A 11 -15.86 -5.09 5.12
CA LEU A 11 -15.32 -5.20 6.48
C LEU A 11 -16.30 -4.63 7.50
N PRO A 12 -17.06 -5.49 8.19
CA PRO A 12 -17.89 -5.09 9.32
C PRO A 12 -17.07 -4.95 10.61
N MET A 13 -15.75 -4.74 10.50
CA MET A 13 -14.91 -4.61 11.68
C MET A 13 -14.87 -3.17 12.15
N GLY A 14 -15.24 -2.95 13.42
CA GLY A 14 -15.13 -1.66 14.06
C GLY A 14 -13.68 -1.17 14.17
N PRO A 15 -13.48 0.12 14.47
CA PRO A 15 -12.16 0.68 14.70
C PRO A 15 -11.51 0.04 15.93
N ILE A 16 -10.19 0.06 15.96
CA ILE A 16 -9.47 -0.26 17.19
C ILE A 16 -9.59 0.91 18.15
N PRO A 17 -9.86 0.64 19.44
CA PRO A 17 -9.94 1.68 20.44
C PRO A 17 -8.65 2.51 20.50
N PHE A 18 -8.80 3.79 20.72
CA PHE A 18 -7.65 4.68 20.93
C PHE A 18 -6.93 4.35 22.24
N GLY A 19 -5.62 4.37 22.17
CA GLY A 19 -4.77 4.38 23.35
C GLY A 19 -4.59 5.80 23.91
N PRO A 20 -3.87 5.95 25.03
CA PRO A 20 -3.66 7.25 25.67
C PRO A 20 -3.11 8.33 24.74
N GLY A 21 -2.20 7.95 23.86
CA GLY A 21 -1.59 8.90 22.93
C GLY A 21 -2.52 9.36 21.82
N GLU A 22 -3.40 8.47 21.30
CA GLU A 22 -4.42 8.88 20.34
C GLU A 22 -5.48 9.77 21.02
N GLN A 23 -5.81 9.48 22.27
CA GLN A 23 -6.73 10.29 23.04
C GLN A 23 -6.14 11.71 23.24
N ARG A 24 -4.87 11.80 23.63
CA ARG A 24 -4.19 13.10 23.78
C ARG A 24 -4.18 13.89 22.48
N LEU A 25 -3.90 13.22 21.35
CA LEU A 25 -3.97 13.87 20.04
C LEU A 25 -5.41 14.32 19.71
N THR A 26 -6.40 13.54 20.08
CA THR A 26 -7.82 13.89 19.87
C THR A 26 -8.19 15.15 20.64
N ASP A 27 -7.78 15.25 21.91
CA ASP A 27 -8.09 16.38 22.77
C ASP A 27 -7.44 17.68 22.22
N VAL A 28 -6.18 17.60 21.80
CA VAL A 28 -5.48 18.75 21.19
C VAL A 28 -6.05 19.11 19.83
N ALA A 29 -6.35 18.14 18.98
CA ALA A 29 -6.93 18.40 17.67
C ALA A 29 -8.29 19.11 17.79
N ALA A 30 -9.11 18.72 18.77
CA ALA A 30 -10.39 19.36 19.03
C ALA A 30 -10.27 20.85 19.35
N THR A 31 -9.20 21.28 20.05
CA THR A 31 -8.95 22.72 20.32
C THR A 31 -8.68 23.53 19.06
N LEU A 32 -8.25 22.85 18.00
CA LEU A 32 -7.97 23.44 16.68
C LEU A 32 -9.13 23.26 15.69
N GLY A 33 -10.27 22.77 16.15
CA GLY A 33 -11.40 22.46 15.28
C GLY A 33 -11.17 21.26 14.34
N MET A 34 -10.18 20.41 14.65
CA MET A 34 -9.82 19.24 13.86
C MET A 34 -10.34 17.96 14.51
N GLN A 35 -10.54 16.94 13.69
CA GLN A 35 -10.98 15.62 14.14
C GLN A 35 -9.89 14.60 13.95
N ASN A 36 -9.50 13.92 15.02
CA ASN A 36 -8.64 12.75 14.96
C ASN A 36 -9.52 11.50 14.83
N LEU A 37 -9.36 10.78 13.74
CA LEU A 37 -10.16 9.61 13.39
C LEU A 37 -9.32 8.34 13.41
N PRO A 38 -9.92 7.16 13.71
CA PRO A 38 -9.23 5.90 13.54
C PRO A 38 -8.74 5.74 12.10
N ALA A 39 -7.45 5.46 11.93
CA ALA A 39 -6.88 5.24 10.60
C ALA A 39 -7.35 3.89 10.05
N PRO A 40 -7.87 3.83 8.81
CA PRO A 40 -8.18 2.56 8.16
C PRO A 40 -6.93 1.69 8.03
N GLN A 41 -7.02 0.45 8.49
CA GLN A 41 -5.91 -0.50 8.45
C GLN A 41 -6.38 -1.85 7.92
N ALA A 42 -5.55 -2.49 7.11
CA ALA A 42 -5.79 -3.86 6.65
C ALA A 42 -5.47 -4.88 7.76
N ARG A 43 -6.24 -4.84 8.84
CA ARG A 43 -6.02 -5.61 10.06
C ARG A 43 -7.34 -6.04 10.68
N ASN A 44 -7.40 -7.27 11.18
CA ASN A 44 -8.56 -7.75 11.90
C ASN A 44 -8.66 -7.08 13.28
N SER A 45 -9.77 -6.40 13.54
CA SER A 45 -10.04 -5.75 14.82
C SER A 45 -11.19 -6.46 15.54
N GLY A 46 -10.90 -7.11 16.66
CA GLY A 46 -11.91 -7.71 17.54
C GLY A 46 -12.48 -9.05 17.09
N VAL A 47 -12.44 -9.41 15.80
CA VAL A 47 -12.95 -10.67 15.28
C VAL A 47 -11.97 -11.32 14.30
N SER A 48 -12.04 -12.64 14.17
CA SER A 48 -11.31 -13.38 13.14
C SER A 48 -11.97 -13.16 11.78
N PHE A 49 -11.15 -12.95 10.76
CA PHE A 49 -11.61 -12.80 9.39
C PHE A 49 -10.59 -13.39 8.42
N ASP A 50 -11.08 -14.04 7.37
CA ASP A 50 -10.25 -14.60 6.30
C ASP A 50 -9.18 -15.58 6.80
N GLY A 51 -9.53 -16.43 7.78
CA GLY A 51 -8.62 -17.39 8.41
C GLY A 51 -7.54 -16.77 9.30
N ARG A 52 -7.58 -15.47 9.55
CA ARG A 52 -6.62 -14.74 10.37
C ARG A 52 -7.25 -14.31 11.70
N PRO A 53 -6.52 -14.37 12.82
CA PRO A 53 -7.04 -14.02 14.13
C PRO A 53 -7.28 -12.51 14.28
N PRO A 54 -7.99 -12.06 15.31
CA PRO A 54 -8.04 -10.65 15.68
C PRO A 54 -6.66 -10.19 16.19
N CYS A 55 -6.42 -8.89 16.06
CA CYS A 55 -5.22 -8.27 16.60
C CYS A 55 -5.20 -8.37 18.13
N CYS A 56 -4.08 -8.79 18.70
CA CYS A 56 -3.84 -8.83 20.12
C CYS A 56 -3.15 -7.59 20.70
N GLY A 57 -2.89 -6.58 19.86
CA GLY A 57 -2.30 -5.32 20.30
C GLY A 57 -0.82 -5.37 20.67
N ASN A 58 -0.07 -6.33 20.15
CA ASN A 58 1.35 -6.51 20.47
C ASN A 58 2.29 -5.47 19.84
N ASN A 59 1.78 -4.53 19.08
CA ASN A 59 2.51 -3.44 18.38
C ASN A 59 3.63 -3.87 17.42
N ASN A 60 3.87 -5.17 17.21
CA ASN A 60 4.85 -5.72 16.29
C ASN A 60 4.27 -5.86 14.87
N CYS A 61 3.74 -4.76 14.31
CA CYS A 61 3.17 -4.79 12.96
C CYS A 61 4.23 -4.65 11.87
N PHE A 62 5.45 -4.24 12.24
CA PHE A 62 6.57 -4.04 11.34
C PHE A 62 7.80 -4.83 11.81
N PRO A 63 8.51 -5.52 10.89
CA PRO A 63 8.19 -5.68 9.48
C PRO A 63 7.04 -6.67 9.22
N VAL A 64 6.79 -7.62 10.12
CA VAL A 64 5.83 -8.70 9.96
C VAL A 64 4.96 -8.85 11.21
N CYS A 65 3.66 -8.97 11.03
CA CYS A 65 2.74 -9.30 12.12
C CYS A 65 2.90 -10.76 12.53
N PRO A 66 3.36 -11.08 13.76
CA PRO A 66 3.69 -12.46 14.15
C PRO A 66 2.49 -13.40 14.18
N ILE A 67 1.27 -12.86 14.33
CA ILE A 67 0.02 -13.63 14.35
C ILE A 67 -0.81 -13.47 13.07
N ALA A 68 -0.28 -12.80 12.06
CA ALA A 68 -0.96 -12.54 10.79
C ALA A 68 -2.32 -11.81 10.90
N ALA A 69 -2.61 -11.11 12.00
CA ALA A 69 -3.81 -10.29 12.13
C ALA A 69 -3.81 -9.13 11.14
N LYS A 70 -2.64 -8.54 10.85
CA LYS A 70 -2.43 -7.59 9.77
C LYS A 70 -2.37 -8.35 8.45
N TYR A 71 -3.08 -7.84 7.44
CA TYR A 71 -3.04 -8.42 6.11
C TYR A 71 -1.65 -8.27 5.47
N ASP A 72 -1.21 -9.33 4.87
CA ASP A 72 -0.06 -9.39 4.00
C ASP A 72 -0.46 -10.15 2.72
N ALA A 73 -0.01 -9.68 1.56
CA ALA A 73 -0.35 -10.30 0.28
C ALA A 73 0.11 -11.77 0.20
N ALA A 74 1.16 -12.14 0.93
CA ALA A 74 1.63 -13.52 1.01
C ALA A 74 0.55 -14.49 1.54
N THR A 75 -0.42 -14.02 2.32
CA THR A 75 -1.55 -14.85 2.78
C THR A 75 -2.45 -15.33 1.64
N ALA A 76 -2.40 -14.68 0.48
CA ALA A 76 -3.15 -15.08 -0.70
C ALA A 76 -2.47 -16.17 -1.53
N LEU A 77 -1.15 -16.36 -1.39
CA LEU A 77 -0.35 -17.27 -2.22
C LEU A 77 -0.85 -18.72 -2.15
N PRO A 78 -1.07 -19.33 -0.96
CA PRO A 78 -1.58 -20.72 -0.89
C PRO A 78 -2.95 -20.89 -1.56
N ARG A 79 -3.78 -19.85 -1.52
CA ARG A 79 -5.10 -19.87 -2.17
C ARG A 79 -5.02 -19.80 -3.70
N ILE A 80 -4.02 -19.09 -4.21
CA ILE A 80 -3.74 -19.02 -5.64
C ILE A 80 -3.28 -20.41 -6.13
N GLU A 81 -2.34 -21.03 -5.43
CA GLU A 81 -1.83 -22.36 -5.76
C GLU A 81 -2.91 -23.43 -5.67
N ALA A 82 -3.75 -23.41 -4.63
CA ALA A 82 -4.88 -24.33 -4.49
C ALA A 82 -5.91 -24.23 -5.63
N LYS A 83 -5.96 -23.09 -6.33
CA LYS A 83 -6.79 -22.89 -7.52
C LYS A 83 -6.05 -23.18 -8.82
N GLY A 84 -4.88 -23.81 -8.78
CA GLY A 84 -4.07 -24.14 -9.94
C GLY A 84 -3.24 -22.96 -10.48
N GLY A 85 -3.15 -21.86 -9.75
CA GLY A 85 -2.25 -20.76 -10.06
C GLY A 85 -0.80 -21.17 -9.88
N ARG A 86 0.09 -20.64 -10.72
CA ARG A 86 1.53 -20.88 -10.65
C ARG A 86 2.25 -19.59 -10.25
N ILE A 87 3.14 -19.72 -9.29
CA ILE A 87 4.00 -18.63 -8.83
C ILE A 87 5.42 -18.92 -9.29
N ILE A 88 6.01 -17.98 -10.03
CA ILE A 88 7.41 -18.06 -10.47
C ILE A 88 8.19 -17.02 -9.68
N THR A 89 9.00 -17.49 -8.75
CA THR A 89 9.87 -16.63 -7.92
C THR A 89 11.22 -16.41 -8.59
N ASN A 90 11.97 -15.40 -8.12
CA ASN A 90 13.30 -15.06 -8.65
C ASN A 90 13.29 -14.82 -10.17
N ALA A 91 12.17 -14.31 -10.69
CA ALA A 91 11.97 -14.04 -12.10
C ALA A 91 11.92 -12.51 -12.32
N VAL A 92 12.89 -11.99 -13.04
CA VAL A 92 13.00 -10.56 -13.33
C VAL A 92 12.44 -10.29 -14.72
N ALA A 93 11.20 -9.75 -14.79
CA ALA A 93 10.61 -9.35 -16.06
C ALA A 93 11.41 -8.18 -16.66
N TYR A 94 11.80 -8.32 -17.93
CA TYR A 94 12.61 -7.32 -18.61
C TYR A 94 12.01 -6.80 -19.92
N ARG A 95 11.01 -7.49 -20.49
CA ARG A 95 10.38 -7.09 -21.75
C ARG A 95 8.93 -7.55 -21.84
N VAL A 96 8.07 -6.67 -22.33
CA VAL A 96 6.71 -6.96 -22.77
C VAL A 96 6.72 -7.01 -24.29
N GLU A 97 6.36 -8.14 -24.85
CA GLU A 97 6.29 -8.34 -26.31
C GLU A 97 4.88 -8.09 -26.82
N THR A 98 4.79 -7.39 -27.98
CA THR A 98 3.52 -7.11 -28.66
C THR A 98 3.52 -7.64 -30.09
N ASN A 99 2.34 -8.01 -30.59
CA ASN A 99 2.16 -8.34 -32.01
C ASN A 99 2.03 -7.10 -32.91
N ALA A 100 1.79 -7.31 -34.19
CA ALA A 100 1.60 -6.25 -35.17
C ALA A 100 0.39 -5.34 -34.85
N GLN A 101 -0.63 -5.86 -34.15
CA GLN A 101 -1.81 -5.12 -33.72
C GLN A 101 -1.60 -4.43 -32.35
N LYS A 102 -0.38 -4.42 -31.84
CA LYS A 102 0.03 -3.84 -30.53
C LYS A 102 -0.67 -4.50 -29.34
N LYS A 103 -1.12 -5.75 -29.46
CA LYS A 103 -1.60 -6.57 -28.35
C LYS A 103 -0.43 -7.29 -27.71
N VAL A 104 -0.42 -7.36 -26.40
CA VAL A 104 0.61 -8.12 -25.65
C VAL A 104 0.44 -9.61 -25.92
N GLU A 105 1.53 -10.28 -26.27
CA GLU A 105 1.58 -11.73 -26.54
C GLU A 105 2.39 -12.47 -25.47
N ALA A 106 3.46 -11.86 -24.96
CA ALA A 106 4.32 -12.47 -23.98
C ALA A 106 4.96 -11.44 -23.04
N VAL A 107 5.35 -11.91 -21.87
CA VAL A 107 6.29 -11.23 -20.97
C VAL A 107 7.54 -12.10 -20.86
N HIS A 108 8.68 -11.50 -21.13
CA HIS A 108 9.99 -12.14 -20.99
C HIS A 108 10.60 -11.83 -19.64
N TYR A 109 11.24 -12.83 -19.04
CA TYR A 109 11.91 -12.69 -17.76
C TYR A 109 13.21 -13.48 -17.71
N TYR A 110 14.12 -13.06 -16.87
CA TYR A 110 15.35 -13.79 -16.55
C TYR A 110 15.17 -14.59 -15.26
N ASP A 111 15.69 -15.80 -15.26
CA ASP A 111 15.90 -16.58 -14.04
C ASP A 111 17.21 -16.16 -13.32
N PRO A 112 17.55 -16.76 -12.15
CA PRO A 112 18.77 -16.44 -11.42
C PRO A 112 20.05 -16.68 -12.22
N ASN A 113 20.04 -17.58 -13.20
CA ASN A 113 21.16 -17.89 -14.08
C ASN A 113 21.24 -16.94 -15.29
N ARG A 114 20.39 -15.91 -15.34
CA ARG A 114 20.22 -15.01 -16.48
C ARG A 114 19.76 -15.70 -17.77
N THR A 115 19.17 -16.86 -17.64
CA THR A 115 18.50 -17.51 -18.79
C THR A 115 17.20 -16.81 -19.09
N SER A 116 16.96 -16.50 -20.36
CA SER A 116 15.70 -15.86 -20.78
C SER A 116 14.60 -16.90 -20.94
N HIS A 117 13.43 -16.56 -20.39
CA HIS A 117 12.18 -17.31 -20.50
C HIS A 117 11.06 -16.38 -20.92
N SER A 118 9.93 -16.95 -21.34
CA SER A 118 8.73 -16.17 -21.65
C SER A 118 7.47 -16.84 -21.11
N VAL A 119 6.48 -16.01 -20.81
CA VAL A 119 5.12 -16.43 -20.43
C VAL A 119 4.14 -15.77 -21.37
N SER A 120 3.27 -16.56 -21.99
CA SER A 120 2.15 -16.09 -22.80
C SER A 120 0.84 -16.16 -22.03
N GLY A 121 -0.16 -15.37 -22.45
CA GLY A 121 -1.46 -15.33 -21.78
C GLY A 121 -2.51 -14.55 -22.59
N LYS A 122 -3.75 -14.66 -22.18
CA LYS A 122 -4.86 -13.89 -22.76
C LYS A 122 -4.97 -12.48 -22.17
N ILE A 123 -4.58 -12.32 -20.92
CA ILE A 123 -4.61 -11.07 -20.17
C ILE A 123 -3.31 -10.96 -19.39
N PHE A 124 -2.72 -9.78 -19.42
CA PHE A 124 -1.50 -9.45 -18.67
C PHE A 124 -1.79 -8.30 -17.72
N VAL A 125 -1.36 -8.45 -16.48
CA VAL A 125 -1.47 -7.41 -15.45
C VAL A 125 -0.06 -7.06 -14.98
N LEU A 126 0.37 -5.82 -15.24
CA LEU A 126 1.64 -5.30 -14.75
C LEU A 126 1.40 -4.55 -13.45
N ALA A 127 1.82 -5.12 -12.35
CA ALA A 127 1.64 -4.59 -11.00
C ALA A 127 2.99 -4.40 -10.27
N CYS A 128 4.00 -3.90 -11.00
CA CYS A 128 5.39 -3.79 -10.55
C CYS A 128 5.67 -2.46 -9.79
N ASN A 129 4.67 -1.79 -9.26
CA ASN A 129 4.67 -0.47 -8.62
C ASN A 129 4.80 0.73 -9.60
N GLY A 130 4.80 1.95 -9.03
CA GLY A 130 4.81 3.21 -9.79
C GLY A 130 6.12 3.54 -10.50
N ILE A 131 7.21 2.83 -10.20
CA ILE A 131 8.53 3.02 -10.81
C ILE A 131 8.84 1.89 -11.80
N GLU A 132 8.75 0.64 -11.36
CA GLU A 132 9.16 -0.50 -12.17
C GLU A 132 8.18 -0.82 -13.31
N THR A 133 6.88 -0.52 -13.14
CA THR A 133 5.91 -0.69 -14.26
C THR A 133 6.24 0.23 -15.44
N PRO A 134 6.36 1.56 -15.30
CA PRO A 134 6.74 2.42 -16.42
C PRO A 134 8.13 2.11 -16.96
N LYS A 135 9.08 1.77 -16.12
CA LYS A 135 10.41 1.35 -16.56
C LYS A 135 10.35 0.12 -17.46
N LEU A 136 9.60 -0.94 -17.07
CA LEU A 136 9.41 -2.12 -17.91
C LEU A 136 8.76 -1.78 -19.25
N LEU A 137 7.76 -0.91 -19.27
CA LEU A 137 7.09 -0.47 -20.50
C LEU A 137 8.04 0.30 -21.43
N LEU A 138 8.87 1.20 -20.90
CA LEU A 138 9.87 1.95 -21.66
C LEU A 138 10.98 1.06 -22.18
N LEU A 139 11.50 0.13 -21.39
CA LEU A 139 12.52 -0.84 -21.80
C LEU A 139 12.00 -1.83 -22.85
N SER A 140 10.69 -1.95 -23.01
CA SER A 140 10.06 -2.80 -24.02
C SER A 140 9.91 -2.11 -25.38
N ALA A 141 10.66 -1.01 -25.62
CA ALA A 141 10.70 -0.34 -26.91
C ALA A 141 11.20 -1.28 -28.02
N ASP A 142 10.55 -1.23 -29.19
CA ASP A 142 10.91 -1.94 -30.41
C ASP A 142 10.43 -1.14 -31.63
N ASP A 143 10.63 -1.67 -32.83
CA ASP A 143 10.21 -1.01 -34.08
C ASP A 143 8.70 -0.72 -34.12
N LYS A 144 7.88 -1.53 -33.49
CA LYS A 144 6.43 -1.35 -33.39
C LYS A 144 6.05 -0.31 -32.34
N ASN A 145 6.85 -0.19 -31.30
CA ASN A 145 6.64 0.69 -30.14
C ASN A 145 7.91 1.49 -29.84
N PRO A 146 8.32 2.43 -30.70
CA PRO A 146 9.65 3.08 -30.58
C PRO A 146 9.81 3.94 -29.32
N ARG A 147 8.73 4.27 -28.63
CA ARG A 147 8.74 5.02 -27.36
C ARG A 147 8.38 4.14 -26.16
N GLY A 148 8.38 2.82 -26.32
CA GLY A 148 7.92 1.86 -25.30
C GLY A 148 6.48 1.41 -25.50
N VAL A 149 6.15 0.28 -24.90
CA VAL A 149 4.80 -0.30 -24.94
C VAL A 149 3.81 0.58 -24.19
N ALA A 150 2.58 0.70 -24.70
CA ALA A 150 1.50 1.55 -24.17
C ALA A 150 1.85 3.05 -24.05
N ASN A 151 2.87 3.55 -24.75
CA ASN A 151 3.36 4.93 -24.65
C ASN A 151 3.08 5.78 -25.90
N SER A 152 1.95 5.59 -26.56
CA SER A 152 1.56 6.41 -27.73
C SER A 152 1.38 7.89 -27.41
N SER A 153 0.95 8.21 -26.20
CA SER A 153 0.76 9.57 -25.67
C SER A 153 2.03 10.20 -25.09
N ASP A 154 3.14 9.47 -25.02
CA ASP A 154 4.39 9.89 -24.35
C ASP A 154 4.23 10.24 -22.87
N GLN A 155 3.26 9.62 -22.18
CA GLN A 155 3.01 9.88 -20.75
C GLN A 155 3.60 8.82 -19.81
N VAL A 156 4.06 7.69 -20.34
CA VAL A 156 4.66 6.62 -19.50
C VAL A 156 5.96 7.12 -18.89
N GLY A 157 6.06 7.02 -17.56
CA GLY A 157 7.20 7.47 -16.78
C GLY A 157 7.25 8.97 -16.49
N ARG A 158 6.24 9.73 -16.92
CA ARG A 158 6.10 11.16 -16.63
C ARG A 158 5.15 11.40 -15.47
N ASN A 159 5.22 12.61 -14.89
CA ASN A 159 4.29 13.09 -13.86
C ASN A 159 4.20 12.15 -12.65
N MET A 160 5.31 11.56 -12.24
CA MET A 160 5.37 10.79 -11.01
C MET A 160 5.03 11.70 -9.84
N MET A 161 4.03 11.29 -9.05
CA MET A 161 3.64 11.96 -7.81
C MET A 161 3.90 11.02 -6.65
N ASP A 162 4.84 11.39 -5.80
CA ASP A 162 5.07 10.70 -4.53
C ASP A 162 4.28 11.39 -3.41
N GLN A 163 4.26 10.79 -2.25
CA GLN A 163 3.72 11.38 -1.02
C GLN A 163 4.85 12.08 -0.26
N PRO A 164 5.04 13.40 -0.41
CA PRO A 164 5.98 14.11 0.42
C PRO A 164 5.53 14.02 1.88
N LYS A 165 6.46 13.72 2.78
CA LYS A 165 6.22 13.58 4.22
C LYS A 165 7.03 14.59 4.97
N LEU A 166 6.38 15.30 5.87
CA LEU A 166 7.04 16.02 6.95
C LEU A 166 6.94 15.14 8.20
N ILE A 167 8.08 14.85 8.81
CA ILE A 167 8.15 14.11 10.07
C ILE A 167 8.52 15.10 11.16
N ALA A 168 7.71 15.15 12.21
CA ALA A 168 8.02 15.88 13.43
C ALA A 168 8.08 14.88 14.58
N ASP A 169 9.22 14.81 15.23
CA ASP A 169 9.40 14.04 16.45
C ASP A 169 9.13 14.97 17.65
N ILE A 170 8.28 14.50 18.56
CA ILE A 170 7.85 15.26 19.73
C ILE A 170 8.20 14.47 20.97
N GLU A 171 9.06 15.04 21.81
CA GLU A 171 9.34 14.51 23.12
C GLU A 171 8.24 14.95 24.10
N MET A 172 7.69 13.98 24.84
CA MET A 172 6.64 14.22 25.81
C MET A 172 7.20 14.24 27.22
N SER A 173 6.65 15.09 28.08
CA SER A 173 7.05 15.19 29.48
C SER A 173 6.66 13.95 30.33
N GLU A 174 5.80 13.10 29.79
CA GLU A 174 5.36 11.87 30.44
C GLU A 174 5.40 10.71 29.44
N PRO A 175 5.69 9.47 29.88
CA PRO A 175 5.67 8.31 29.02
C PRO A 175 4.25 8.10 28.42
N LEU A 176 4.12 8.18 27.12
CA LEU A 176 2.91 7.78 26.41
C LEU A 176 3.14 6.41 25.81
N TRP A 177 2.47 5.42 26.35
CA TRP A 177 2.49 4.07 25.78
C TRP A 177 2.00 4.11 24.34
N THR A 178 2.67 3.36 23.48
CA THR A 178 2.40 3.29 22.03
C THR A 178 1.00 2.75 21.70
N GLY A 179 0.24 2.33 22.70
CA GLY A 179 -1.13 1.89 22.55
C GLY A 179 -1.25 0.47 22.00
N VAL A 180 -2.48 0.10 21.74
CA VAL A 180 -2.87 -1.21 21.24
C VAL A 180 -2.93 -1.12 19.73
N GLY A 181 -1.87 -1.45 19.03
CA GLY A 181 -2.09 -1.62 17.63
C GLY A 181 -1.04 -1.09 16.66
N PRO A 182 -1.38 -0.93 15.38
CA PRO A 182 -0.40 -0.68 14.36
C PRO A 182 0.29 0.68 14.54
N VAL A 183 1.42 0.80 13.90
CA VAL A 183 2.26 2.00 13.85
C VAL A 183 1.47 3.29 13.51
N GLN A 184 0.34 3.17 12.81
CA GLN A 184 -0.57 4.26 12.51
C GLN A 184 -1.96 3.88 12.99
N SER A 185 -2.37 4.39 14.13
CA SER A 185 -3.66 4.07 14.74
C SER A 185 -4.70 5.16 14.51
N SER A 186 -4.28 6.40 14.26
CA SER A 186 -5.18 7.53 14.01
C SER A 186 -4.68 8.47 12.93
N SER A 187 -5.57 9.30 12.41
CA SER A 187 -5.29 10.28 11.36
C SER A 187 -6.21 11.49 11.46
N ILE A 188 -5.65 12.67 11.28
CA ILE A 188 -6.42 13.90 11.09
C ILE A 188 -6.58 14.11 9.59
N MET A 189 -7.83 14.04 9.11
CA MET A 189 -8.18 14.03 7.68
C MET A 189 -8.95 15.28 7.21
N ASN A 190 -9.12 16.28 8.08
CA ASN A 190 -9.92 17.47 7.78
C ASN A 190 -9.50 18.19 6.50
N THR A 191 -8.20 18.17 6.18
CA THR A 191 -7.66 18.84 5.00
C THR A 191 -7.62 17.97 3.74
N SER A 192 -8.02 16.69 3.85
CA SER A 192 -8.00 15.75 2.72
C SER A 192 -9.31 15.69 1.94
N GLN A 193 -10.41 16.21 2.52
CA GLN A 193 -11.76 16.19 1.93
C GLN A 193 -12.49 17.51 2.20
N GLY A 194 -13.57 17.75 1.46
CA GLY A 194 -14.44 18.92 1.62
C GLY A 194 -13.94 20.17 0.88
N ASP A 195 -14.36 21.33 1.36
CA ASP A 195 -14.14 22.61 0.68
C ASP A 195 -12.66 23.02 0.62
N PHE A 196 -11.86 22.59 1.58
CA PHE A 196 -10.42 22.81 1.57
C PHE A 196 -9.75 22.33 0.27
N ARG A 197 -10.19 21.17 -0.29
CA ARG A 197 -9.64 20.66 -1.56
C ARG A 197 -9.99 21.49 -2.78
N ARG A 198 -10.99 22.37 -2.69
CA ARG A 198 -11.39 23.27 -3.80
C ARG A 198 -10.44 24.46 -3.92
N GLU A 199 -9.83 24.86 -2.80
CA GLU A 199 -8.92 26.00 -2.74
C GLU A 199 -7.46 25.61 -3.00
N TYR A 200 -7.09 24.36 -2.71
CA TYR A 200 -5.72 23.87 -2.81
C TYR A 200 -5.60 22.66 -3.71
N ALA A 201 -4.59 22.65 -4.56
CA ALA A 201 -4.28 21.53 -5.48
C ALA A 201 -3.84 20.25 -4.75
N GLY A 202 -3.41 20.35 -3.49
CA GLY A 202 -2.97 19.26 -2.65
C GLY A 202 -3.85 19.06 -1.43
N ALA A 203 -3.78 17.88 -0.83
CA ALA A 203 -4.38 17.56 0.44
C ALA A 203 -3.29 17.10 1.43
N CYS A 204 -3.43 17.50 2.68
CA CYS A 204 -2.57 17.05 3.76
C CYS A 204 -3.35 16.15 4.71
N SER A 205 -2.75 15.07 5.16
CA SER A 205 -3.25 14.29 6.29
C SER A 205 -2.13 14.18 7.33
N VAL A 206 -2.49 14.30 8.59
CA VAL A 206 -1.56 14.10 9.70
C VAL A 206 -1.74 12.68 10.21
N TRP A 207 -0.66 11.92 10.18
CA TRP A 207 -0.62 10.54 10.64
C TRP A 207 0.25 10.46 11.88
N LYS A 208 -0.28 9.87 12.93
CA LYS A 208 0.47 9.62 14.13
C LYS A 208 1.19 8.28 14.01
N THR A 209 2.49 8.30 14.17
CA THR A 209 3.32 7.12 14.36
C THR A 209 4.02 7.22 15.71
N TRP A 210 4.15 6.09 16.40
CA TRP A 210 4.95 6.01 17.61
C TRP A 210 6.26 5.31 17.29
N ARG A 211 7.36 5.90 17.75
CA ARG A 211 8.65 5.22 17.87
C ARG A 211 9.00 5.23 19.35
N GLU A 212 9.48 4.13 19.87
CA GLU A 212 10.18 4.16 21.14
C GLU A 212 11.45 5.01 20.94
N ALA A 213 11.66 6.00 21.79
CA ALA A 213 12.95 6.61 21.88
C ALA A 213 13.91 5.51 22.35
N HIS A 214 14.84 5.11 21.51
CA HIS A 214 15.97 4.32 21.98
C HIS A 214 16.74 5.23 22.90
N SER A 215 16.65 4.96 24.22
CA SER A 215 17.61 5.51 25.16
C SER A 215 18.98 5.03 24.69
N GLU A 216 19.79 5.93 24.17
CA GLU A 216 21.21 5.67 24.03
C GLU A 216 21.74 5.35 25.43
N VAL A 217 22.14 4.10 25.65
CA VAL A 217 22.90 3.63 26.81
C VAL A 217 24.37 3.76 26.46
#